data_f898ff77188fa50c5f04142a248fe3a7
#
_entry.id   f898ff77188fa50c5f04142a248fe3a7
#
_cell.length_a   1.000
_cell.length_b   1.000
_cell.length_c   1.000
_cell.angle_alpha   90.00
_cell.angle_beta   90.00
_cell.angle_gamma   90.00
#
_symmetry.space_group_name_H-M   'P 1'
#
loop_
_entity.id
_entity.type
_entity.pdbx_description
1 polymer ?
#
loop_
_entity_poly.entity_id
_entity_poly.type
_entity_poly.pdbx_seq_one_letter_code
_entity_poly.pdbx_strand_id
1 'polypeptide(L)'
;NTAVPNQIDGWVAQQHLHQLEHILETYAQQFMIVACHHHPFDMQSKWIDQHKLKNTNNLLDVLNKHSNIKAVICGHVHQDSLREWQNIQFFSTPSTCVQFKPLSDHFALDDESPGFRVLSLKENGELDTVVHRVANTQQKINIEISGY
;
A
#
# COMPACT_ATOMS: atom_id res chain seq x y z
N ASN A 1 5.29 11.06 -3.30
CA ASN A 1 5.28 10.30 -4.54
C ASN A 1 6.38 9.24 -4.53
N THR A 2 6.05 8.01 -4.91
CA THR A 2 6.98 6.87 -4.98
C THR A 2 7.30 6.45 -6.41
N ALA A 3 6.65 7.05 -7.42
CA ALA A 3 6.91 6.74 -8.81
C ALA A 3 8.24 7.36 -9.27
N VAL A 4 9.03 6.57 -10.01
CA VAL A 4 10.27 7.00 -10.66
C VAL A 4 10.08 6.87 -12.18
N PRO A 5 10.42 7.91 -12.96
CA PRO A 5 10.27 7.83 -14.41
C PRO A 5 11.00 6.61 -15.00
N ASN A 6 10.31 5.85 -15.85
CA ASN A 6 10.83 4.66 -16.53
C ASN A 6 11.24 3.51 -15.59
N GLN A 7 10.76 3.49 -14.36
CA GLN A 7 10.94 2.39 -13.42
C GLN A 7 9.58 1.80 -13.04
N ILE A 8 9.55 0.50 -12.78
CA ILE A 8 8.35 -0.20 -12.29
C ILE A 8 8.32 -0.30 -10.77
N ASP A 9 9.46 -0.15 -10.13
CA ASP A 9 9.64 -0.15 -8.69
C ASP A 9 9.55 1.27 -8.09
N GLY A 10 9.33 1.33 -6.79
CA GLY A 10 9.16 2.59 -6.07
C GLY A 10 10.45 3.09 -5.45
N TRP A 11 10.54 4.42 -5.34
CA TRP A 11 11.57 5.11 -4.60
C TRP A 11 11.04 6.40 -3.98
N VAL A 12 11.31 6.67 -2.71
CA VAL A 12 11.02 7.97 -2.11
C VAL A 12 12.27 8.83 -2.15
N ALA A 13 12.21 9.93 -2.93
CA ALA A 13 13.33 10.87 -3.00
C ALA A 13 13.61 11.51 -1.63
N GLN A 14 14.87 11.83 -1.35
CA GLN A 14 15.27 12.41 -0.06
C GLN A 14 14.50 13.68 0.30
N GLN A 15 14.24 14.52 -0.68
CA GLN A 15 13.42 15.73 -0.47
C GLN A 15 11.99 15.41 0.00
N HIS A 16 11.38 14.32 -0.50
CA HIS A 16 10.04 13.89 -0.08
C HIS A 16 10.06 13.27 1.32
N LEU A 17 11.14 12.58 1.69
CA LEU A 17 11.32 12.10 3.07
C LEU A 17 11.42 13.29 4.04
N HIS A 18 12.22 14.31 3.72
CA HIS A 18 12.32 15.52 4.54
C HIS A 18 10.97 16.27 4.64
N GLN A 19 10.23 16.36 3.52
CA GLN A 19 8.88 16.97 3.53
C GLN A 19 7.91 16.18 4.40
N LEU A 20 7.94 14.84 4.31
CA LEU A 20 7.11 13.97 5.15
C LEU A 20 7.44 14.17 6.64
N GLU A 21 8.72 14.13 6.99
CA GLU A 21 9.20 14.35 8.37
C GLU A 21 8.73 15.71 8.90
N HIS A 22 8.90 16.77 8.12
CA HIS A 22 8.45 18.11 8.49
C HIS A 22 6.92 18.18 8.71
N ILE A 23 6.13 17.52 7.86
CA ILE A 23 4.66 17.45 8.03
C ILE A 23 4.32 16.71 9.32
N LEU A 24 4.95 15.57 9.58
CA LEU A 24 4.70 14.75 10.77
C LEU A 24 5.06 15.50 12.06
N GLU A 25 6.14 16.29 12.06
CA GLU A 25 6.53 17.17 13.15
C GLU A 25 5.54 18.32 13.35
N THR A 26 5.18 19.00 12.27
CA THR A 26 4.27 20.16 12.30
C THR A 26 2.90 19.80 12.89
N TYR A 27 2.42 18.60 12.57
CA TYR A 27 1.11 18.10 13.00
C TYR A 27 1.22 16.97 14.04
N ALA A 28 2.24 17.00 14.88
CA ALA A 28 2.52 15.95 15.87
C ALA A 28 1.36 15.64 16.84
N GLN A 29 0.43 16.60 17.03
CA GLN A 29 -0.75 16.42 17.87
C GLN A 29 -1.96 15.84 17.11
N GLN A 30 -1.84 15.59 15.82
CA GLN A 30 -2.89 15.01 15.00
C GLN A 30 -2.54 13.58 14.61
N PHE A 31 -3.50 12.67 14.65
CA PHE A 31 -3.32 11.33 14.12
C PHE A 31 -3.29 11.35 12.58
N MET A 32 -2.38 10.58 12.01
CA MET A 32 -2.11 10.61 10.58
C MET A 32 -2.18 9.23 9.92
N ILE A 33 -2.61 9.25 8.66
CA ILE A 33 -2.46 8.13 7.73
C ILE A 33 -1.53 8.59 6.60
N VAL A 34 -0.50 7.82 6.32
CA VAL A 34 0.43 8.08 5.21
C VAL A 34 0.01 7.23 4.01
N ALA A 35 -0.13 7.85 2.84
CA ALA A 35 -0.47 7.15 1.61
C ALA A 35 0.70 7.12 0.63
N CYS A 36 0.99 5.97 0.07
CA CYS A 36 1.97 5.80 -1.01
C CYS A 36 1.45 4.80 -2.04
N HIS A 37 2.03 4.77 -3.24
CA HIS A 37 1.59 3.81 -4.27
C HIS A 37 2.26 2.44 -4.08
N HIS A 38 3.59 2.42 -4.05
CA HIS A 38 4.34 1.17 -3.97
C HIS A 38 4.37 0.62 -2.54
N HIS A 39 4.16 -0.68 -2.43
CA HIS A 39 4.18 -1.40 -1.16
C HIS A 39 5.58 -1.44 -0.55
N PRO A 40 5.72 -1.20 0.76
CA PRO A 40 7.03 -1.20 1.40
C PRO A 40 7.52 -2.58 1.82
N PHE A 41 6.63 -3.56 2.03
CA PHE A 41 6.97 -4.89 2.50
C PHE A 41 6.65 -5.96 1.46
N ASP A 42 7.38 -7.07 1.47
CA ASP A 42 7.15 -8.19 0.57
C ASP A 42 5.75 -8.79 0.77
N MET A 43 5.10 -9.08 -0.34
CA MET A 43 3.79 -9.73 -0.44
C MET A 43 3.91 -11.27 -0.55
N GLN A 44 5.14 -11.81 -0.49
CA GLN A 44 5.47 -13.21 -0.75
C GLN A 44 5.07 -13.67 -2.17
N SER A 45 5.08 -12.74 -3.10
CA SER A 45 4.85 -12.94 -4.52
C SER A 45 6.04 -12.40 -5.29
N LYS A 46 6.94 -13.28 -5.74
CA LYS A 46 8.27 -12.88 -6.25
C LYS A 46 8.23 -11.84 -7.36
N TRP A 47 7.24 -11.91 -8.24
CA TRP A 47 7.14 -10.97 -9.36
C TRP A 47 6.75 -9.57 -8.90
N ILE A 48 5.75 -9.43 -8.00
CA ILE A 48 5.30 -8.11 -7.52
C ILE A 48 6.29 -7.52 -6.49
N ASP A 49 7.01 -8.36 -5.76
CA ASP A 49 8.01 -7.92 -4.78
C ASP A 49 9.23 -7.27 -5.46
N GLN A 50 9.44 -7.51 -6.76
CA GLN A 50 10.43 -6.77 -7.55
C GLN A 50 10.01 -5.31 -7.78
N HIS A 51 8.72 -5.01 -7.70
CA HIS A 51 8.15 -3.68 -7.93
C HIS A 51 7.96 -2.87 -6.63
N LYS A 52 8.36 -3.40 -5.48
CA LYS A 52 8.18 -2.73 -4.20
C LYS A 52 8.99 -1.44 -4.07
N LEU A 53 8.76 -0.72 -2.99
CA LEU A 53 9.56 0.43 -2.60
C LEU A 53 10.99 -0.01 -2.25
N LYS A 54 11.99 0.38 -3.06
CA LYS A 54 13.39 -0.09 -2.90
C LYS A 54 14.08 0.49 -1.68
N ASN A 55 13.77 1.72 -1.32
CA ASN A 55 14.34 2.37 -0.14
C ASN A 55 13.38 2.39 1.05
N THR A 56 12.70 1.27 1.30
CA THR A 56 11.77 1.09 2.40
C THR A 56 12.36 1.51 3.75
N ASN A 57 13.60 1.14 4.05
CA ASN A 57 14.24 1.49 5.32
C ASN A 57 14.28 3.01 5.55
N ASN A 58 14.56 3.79 4.51
CA ASN A 58 14.56 5.25 4.64
C ASN A 58 13.17 5.80 5.01
N LEU A 59 12.10 5.22 4.46
CA LEU A 59 10.73 5.56 4.85
C LEU A 59 10.46 5.13 6.30
N LEU A 60 10.81 3.90 6.66
CA LEU A 60 10.60 3.37 8.01
C LEU A 60 11.37 4.17 9.06
N ASP A 61 12.59 4.63 8.77
CA ASP A 61 13.40 5.47 9.66
C ASP A 61 12.72 6.81 9.94
N VAL A 62 12.04 7.40 8.95
CA VAL A 62 11.22 8.61 9.17
C VAL A 62 10.00 8.28 10.02
N LEU A 63 9.23 7.26 9.64
CA LEU A 63 7.99 6.90 10.33
C LEU A 63 8.23 6.55 11.81
N ASN A 64 9.32 5.86 12.12
CA ASN A 64 9.64 5.41 13.48
C ASN A 64 9.91 6.54 14.49
N LYS A 65 10.16 7.75 14.01
CA LYS A 65 10.38 8.93 14.86
C LYS A 65 9.07 9.55 15.37
N HIS A 66 7.92 9.11 14.83
CA HIS A 66 6.62 9.75 15.04
C HIS A 66 5.58 8.78 15.56
N SER A 67 4.99 9.06 16.72
CA SER A 67 3.97 8.22 17.37
C SER A 67 2.53 8.50 16.91
N ASN A 68 2.32 9.56 16.16
CA ASN A 68 1.01 9.99 15.68
C ASN A 68 0.55 9.32 14.39
N ILE A 69 1.37 8.48 13.77
CA ILE A 69 1.02 7.73 12.57
C ILE A 69 0.26 6.47 12.97
N LYS A 70 -0.95 6.29 12.46
CA LYS A 70 -1.79 5.12 12.74
C LYS A 70 -1.70 4.07 11.63
N ALA A 71 -1.59 4.52 10.38
CA ALA A 71 -1.45 3.61 9.27
C ALA A 71 -0.61 4.17 8.13
N VAL A 72 -0.08 3.23 7.33
CA VAL A 72 0.39 3.48 5.96
C VAL A 72 -0.49 2.68 5.03
N ILE A 73 -1.00 3.31 3.97
CA ILE A 73 -1.80 2.65 2.94
C ILE A 73 -1.05 2.64 1.61
N CYS A 74 -1.13 1.53 0.90
CA CYS A 74 -0.56 1.42 -0.45
C CYS A 74 -1.54 0.73 -1.42
N GLY A 75 -1.36 1.03 -2.69
CA GLY A 75 -2.01 0.37 -3.81
C GLY A 75 -1.09 -0.66 -4.45
N HIS A 76 -0.92 -0.58 -5.76
CA HIS A 76 0.04 -1.32 -6.59
C HIS A 76 -0.13 -2.84 -6.64
N VAL A 77 -0.27 -3.50 -5.50
CA VAL A 77 -0.34 -4.96 -5.37
C VAL A 77 -1.71 -5.55 -5.71
N HIS A 78 -2.74 -4.70 -5.82
CA HIS A 78 -4.12 -5.12 -6.09
C HIS A 78 -4.63 -6.24 -5.18
N GLN A 79 -4.20 -6.23 -3.92
CA GLN A 79 -4.56 -7.22 -2.90
C GLN A 79 -4.99 -6.53 -1.62
N ASP A 80 -5.87 -7.18 -0.86
CA ASP A 80 -6.16 -6.81 0.52
C ASP A 80 -5.13 -7.49 1.44
N SER A 81 -4.35 -6.69 2.14
CA SER A 81 -3.44 -7.20 3.15
C SER A 81 -3.30 -6.25 4.34
N LEU A 82 -2.90 -6.82 5.46
CA LEU A 82 -2.50 -6.10 6.66
C LEU A 82 -1.15 -6.63 7.13
N ARG A 83 -0.24 -5.71 7.44
CA ARG A 83 0.98 -5.99 8.17
C ARG A 83 1.15 -4.97 9.29
N GLU A 84 1.50 -5.44 10.46
CA GLU A 84 1.89 -4.58 11.57
C GLU A 84 3.42 -4.44 11.63
N TRP A 85 3.87 -3.22 11.81
CA TRP A 85 5.27 -2.91 12.06
C TRP A 85 5.35 -1.81 13.11
N GLN A 86 6.01 -2.12 14.22
CA GLN A 86 5.96 -1.28 15.43
C GLN A 86 4.49 -1.05 15.85
N ASN A 87 4.05 0.19 15.96
CA ASN A 87 2.67 0.54 16.28
C ASN A 87 1.90 1.09 15.05
N ILE A 88 2.40 0.83 13.85
CA ILE A 88 1.83 1.33 12.59
C ILE A 88 1.26 0.15 11.80
N GLN A 89 0.01 0.29 11.37
CA GLN A 89 -0.64 -0.68 10.48
C GLN A 89 -0.37 -0.34 9.02
N PHE A 90 0.09 -1.31 8.26
CA PHE A 90 0.34 -1.18 6.82
C PHE A 90 -0.75 -1.94 6.07
N PHE A 91 -1.55 -1.23 5.31
CA PHE A 91 -2.62 -1.81 4.50
C PHE A 91 -2.30 -1.69 3.03
N SER A 92 -2.47 -2.79 2.29
CA SER A 92 -2.69 -2.69 0.86
C SER A 92 -4.18 -2.68 0.54
N THR A 93 -4.52 -2.20 -0.64
CA THR A 93 -5.90 -2.10 -1.08
C THR A 93 -6.14 -2.92 -2.34
N PRO A 94 -7.31 -3.55 -2.48
CA PRO A 94 -7.70 -4.17 -3.74
C PRO A 94 -7.80 -3.11 -4.85
N SER A 95 -7.70 -3.56 -6.08
CA SER A 95 -7.95 -2.73 -7.25
C SER A 95 -9.44 -2.58 -7.53
N THR A 96 -9.83 -1.44 -8.08
CA THR A 96 -11.16 -1.23 -8.65
C THR A 96 -11.31 -1.83 -10.06
N CYS A 97 -10.29 -2.55 -10.52
CA CYS A 97 -10.26 -3.28 -11.78
C CYS A 97 -9.94 -4.75 -11.52
N VAL A 98 -8.79 -5.23 -11.98
CA VAL A 98 -8.35 -6.62 -11.80
C VAL A 98 -7.58 -6.81 -10.50
N GLN A 99 -7.62 -8.01 -9.94
CA GLN A 99 -6.80 -8.37 -8.79
C GLN A 99 -5.59 -9.20 -9.22
N PHE A 100 -4.51 -9.13 -8.45
CA PHE A 100 -3.34 -9.96 -8.64
C PHE A 100 -3.37 -11.14 -7.66
N LYS A 101 -3.06 -12.33 -8.18
CA LYS A 101 -3.10 -13.55 -7.39
C LYS A 101 -2.05 -13.51 -6.27
N PRO A 102 -2.46 -13.67 -5.00
CA PRO A 102 -1.52 -13.73 -3.88
C PRO A 102 -0.59 -14.94 -3.97
N LEU A 103 0.59 -14.83 -3.36
CA LEU A 103 1.58 -15.89 -3.23
C LEU A 103 2.02 -16.51 -4.57
N SER A 104 2.00 -15.72 -5.64
CA SER A 104 2.39 -16.17 -6.97
C SER A 104 3.84 -15.79 -7.30
N ASP A 105 4.61 -16.76 -7.78
CA ASP A 105 6.00 -16.51 -8.22
C ASP A 105 6.08 -15.76 -9.56
N HIS A 106 5.04 -15.86 -10.37
CA HIS A 106 4.89 -15.21 -11.68
C HIS A 106 3.65 -14.34 -11.71
N PHE A 107 3.59 -13.42 -12.69
CA PHE A 107 2.39 -12.64 -12.92
C PHE A 107 1.17 -13.57 -13.08
N ALA A 108 0.15 -13.33 -12.28
CA ALA A 108 -1.12 -14.05 -12.38
C ALA A 108 -2.26 -13.15 -11.89
N LEU A 109 -3.38 -13.22 -12.58
CA LEU A 109 -4.61 -12.57 -12.14
C LEU A 109 -5.40 -13.49 -11.19
N ASP A 110 -6.14 -12.84 -10.30
CA ASP A 110 -7.10 -13.49 -9.41
C ASP A 110 -8.52 -13.30 -9.93
N ASP A 111 -9.43 -14.18 -9.56
CA ASP A 111 -10.85 -14.12 -9.91
C ASP A 111 -11.67 -13.30 -8.89
N GLU A 112 -11.02 -12.77 -7.85
CA GLU A 112 -11.63 -11.89 -6.87
C GLU A 112 -12.21 -10.63 -7.53
N SER A 113 -13.40 -10.22 -7.05
CA SER A 113 -14.09 -9.03 -7.56
C SER A 113 -13.31 -7.74 -7.29
N PRO A 114 -13.48 -6.72 -8.15
CA PRO A 114 -13.00 -5.37 -7.88
C PRO A 114 -13.44 -4.86 -6.52
N GLY A 115 -12.61 -4.05 -5.88
CA GLY A 115 -12.92 -3.56 -4.55
C GLY A 115 -12.21 -2.26 -4.18
N PHE A 116 -12.56 -1.77 -3.01
CA PHE A 116 -11.93 -0.60 -2.42
C PHE A 116 -11.92 -0.72 -0.89
N ARG A 117 -11.03 -0.01 -0.25
CA ARG A 117 -10.94 0.05 1.21
C ARG A 117 -11.51 1.38 1.72
N VAL A 118 -12.34 1.30 2.75
CA VAL A 118 -12.75 2.45 3.56
C VAL A 118 -11.94 2.46 4.84
N LEU A 119 -11.44 3.61 5.23
CA LEU A 119 -10.71 3.87 6.46
C LEU A 119 -11.46 4.94 7.25
N SER A 120 -11.64 4.70 8.55
CA SER A 120 -12.24 5.65 9.48
C SER A 120 -11.26 5.92 10.62
N LEU A 121 -10.59 7.06 10.56
CA LEU A 121 -9.71 7.51 11.62
C LEU A 121 -10.50 8.42 12.57
N LYS A 122 -10.65 7.98 13.82
CA LYS A 122 -11.40 8.70 14.86
C LYS A 122 -10.52 9.74 15.56
N GLU A 123 -11.16 10.69 16.22
CA GLU A 123 -10.46 11.75 16.97
C GLU A 123 -9.56 11.21 18.10
N ASN A 124 -9.90 10.05 18.66
CA ASN A 124 -9.09 9.38 19.68
C ASN A 124 -7.93 8.55 19.11
N GLY A 125 -7.75 8.52 17.78
CA GLY A 125 -6.72 7.78 17.10
C GLY A 125 -7.05 6.31 16.81
N GLU A 126 -8.26 5.85 17.14
CA GLU A 126 -8.72 4.54 16.68
C GLU A 126 -8.91 4.54 15.17
N LEU A 127 -8.49 3.45 14.54
CA LEU A 127 -8.60 3.25 13.11
C LEU A 127 -9.43 2.01 12.82
N ASP A 128 -10.58 2.21 12.19
CA ASP A 128 -11.39 1.14 11.64
C ASP A 128 -11.19 1.06 10.12
N THR A 129 -11.18 -0.15 9.58
CA THR A 129 -11.09 -0.34 8.13
C THR A 129 -11.92 -1.51 7.65
N VAL A 130 -12.51 -1.37 6.47
CA VAL A 130 -13.26 -2.41 5.80
C VAL A 130 -12.98 -2.39 4.30
N VAL A 131 -12.84 -3.57 3.71
CA VAL A 131 -12.79 -3.75 2.26
C VAL A 131 -14.18 -4.08 1.75
N HIS A 132 -14.62 -3.35 0.76
CA HIS A 132 -15.84 -3.61 0.01
C HIS A 132 -15.49 -4.17 -1.37
N ARG A 133 -16.18 -5.25 -1.76
CA ARG A 133 -16.08 -5.86 -3.09
C ARG A 133 -17.37 -5.59 -3.85
N VAL A 134 -17.24 -5.32 -5.15
CA VAL A 134 -18.40 -5.13 -6.02
C VAL A 134 -19.05 -6.49 -6.25
N ALA A 135 -20.32 -6.63 -5.86
CA ALA A 135 -21.06 -7.87 -6.05
C ALA A 135 -21.42 -8.06 -7.54
N ASN A 136 -21.42 -9.32 -7.98
CA ASN A 136 -21.94 -9.74 -9.30
C ASN A 136 -21.28 -9.01 -10.49
N THR A 137 -19.98 -8.81 -10.47
CA THR A 137 -19.26 -8.29 -11.64
C THR A 137 -19.36 -9.29 -12.77
N GLN A 138 -19.83 -8.84 -13.95
CA GLN A 138 -19.76 -9.63 -15.19
C GLN A 138 -18.41 -9.47 -15.90
N GLN A 139 -17.39 -9.05 -15.17
CA GLN A 139 -16.06 -8.85 -15.74
C GLN A 139 -15.47 -10.19 -16.14
N LYS A 140 -15.29 -10.38 -17.45
CA LYS A 140 -14.57 -11.53 -17.97
C LYS A 140 -13.07 -11.24 -17.87
N ILE A 141 -12.44 -11.78 -16.86
CA ILE A 141 -10.99 -11.68 -16.68
C ILE A 141 -10.35 -12.82 -17.48
N ASN A 142 -9.44 -12.49 -18.36
CA ASN A 142 -8.60 -13.52 -18.99
C ASN A 142 -7.46 -13.84 -18.03
N ILE A 143 -7.63 -14.86 -17.21
CA ILE A 143 -6.65 -15.32 -16.22
C ILE A 143 -5.42 -16.02 -16.83
N GLU A 144 -5.45 -16.29 -18.16
CA GLU A 144 -4.33 -16.91 -18.88
C GLU A 144 -3.32 -15.88 -19.41
N ILE A 145 -3.53 -14.58 -19.16
CA ILE A 145 -2.57 -13.55 -19.57
C ILE A 145 -1.25 -13.77 -18.82
N SER A 146 -0.18 -13.95 -19.57
CA SER A 146 1.18 -13.99 -19.08
C SER A 146 1.89 -12.67 -19.42
N GLY A 147 2.32 -11.94 -18.44
CA GLY A 147 3.15 -10.75 -18.59
C GLY A 147 2.45 -9.43 -18.28
N TYR A 148 3.26 -8.58 -17.70
CA TYR A 148 2.98 -7.17 -17.41
C TYR A 148 4.18 -6.35 -17.89
#